data_307126a9db3a1d9058bed881639bbf45
#
_entry.id   307126a9db3a1d9058bed881639bbf45
#
_cell.length_a   1.000
_cell.length_b   1.000
_cell.length_c   1.000
_cell.angle_alpha   90.00
_cell.angle_beta   90.00
_cell.angle_gamma   90.00
#
_symmetry.space_group_name_H-M   'P 1'
#
loop_
_entity.id
_entity.type
_entity.pdbx_description
1 polymer ?
#
loop_
_entity_poly.entity_id
_entity_poly.type
_entity_poly.pdbx_seq_one_letter_code
_entity_poly.pdbx_strand_id
1 'polypeptide(L)'
;MGKGQMFTTELVLASAIFIAAIVIFVSIWNSMLTSYFEEQRDREMQVALNGISNMLVLSPGSPTNWEAGVLGNANAFGLASSPNVISHAKFAALQNLNSSYLSMKEKLGAGRFDLFMSLNNSTNTLYRFGLMGDSNDSSVKILRGSRLALLNDSVVTLNVQVWRTKGREA
;
A
#
# COMPACT_ATOMS: atom_id res chain seq x y z
N MET A 1 -23.03 -62.55 24.18
CA MET A 1 -22.72 -61.81 22.92
C MET A 1 -22.98 -60.30 23.12
N GLY A 2 -22.23 -59.57 23.89
CA GLY A 2 -22.51 -58.15 24.11
C GLY A 2 -21.29 -57.26 24.28
N LYS A 3 -20.15 -57.80 24.69
CA LYS A 3 -18.98 -56.99 25.02
C LYS A 3 -18.18 -56.47 23.79
N GLY A 4 -18.23 -57.22 22.65
CA GLY A 4 -17.51 -56.78 21.42
C GLY A 4 -18.22 -55.71 20.66
N GLN A 5 -19.55 -55.61 20.70
CA GLN A 5 -20.32 -54.58 20.02
C GLN A 5 -20.26 -53.22 20.70
N MET A 6 -20.19 -53.19 22.04
CA MET A 6 -19.98 -51.93 22.79
C MET A 6 -18.61 -51.31 22.47
N PHE A 7 -17.56 -52.10 22.40
CA PHE A 7 -16.21 -51.61 22.12
C PHE A 7 -16.08 -51.00 20.70
N THR A 8 -16.73 -51.57 19.72
CA THR A 8 -16.72 -51.03 18.32
C THR A 8 -17.49 -49.72 18.21
N THR A 9 -18.64 -49.57 18.88
CA THR A 9 -19.39 -48.31 18.89
C THR A 9 -18.66 -47.18 19.61
N GLU A 10 -18.02 -47.47 20.73
CA GLU A 10 -17.19 -46.51 21.47
C GLU A 10 -15.99 -46.06 20.64
N LEU A 11 -15.33 -46.98 19.96
CA LEU A 11 -14.19 -46.65 19.09
C LEU A 11 -14.62 -45.75 17.89
N VAL A 12 -15.76 -46.06 17.27
CA VAL A 12 -16.29 -45.24 16.15
C VAL A 12 -16.66 -43.83 16.64
N LEU A 13 -17.30 -43.71 17.80
CA LEU A 13 -17.65 -42.41 18.38
C LEU A 13 -16.41 -41.62 18.77
N ALA A 14 -15.42 -42.25 19.40
CA ALA A 14 -14.17 -41.60 19.74
C ALA A 14 -13.40 -41.10 18.49
N SER A 15 -13.37 -41.93 17.43
CA SER A 15 -12.75 -41.54 16.15
C SER A 15 -13.48 -40.39 15.48
N ALA A 16 -14.80 -40.36 15.51
CA ALA A 16 -15.60 -39.29 14.96
C ALA A 16 -15.33 -37.96 15.68
N ILE A 17 -15.30 -37.98 17.02
CA ILE A 17 -14.98 -36.79 17.82
C ILE A 17 -13.56 -36.33 17.55
N PHE A 18 -12.59 -37.23 17.43
CA PHE A 18 -11.20 -36.90 17.13
C PHE A 18 -11.03 -36.25 15.78
N ILE A 19 -11.69 -36.81 14.73
CA ILE A 19 -11.68 -36.22 13.38
C ILE A 19 -12.32 -34.82 13.39
N ALA A 20 -13.45 -34.66 14.07
CA ALA A 20 -14.10 -33.36 14.21
C ALA A 20 -13.18 -32.33 14.88
N ALA A 21 -12.48 -32.70 15.92
CA ALA A 21 -11.51 -31.84 16.60
C ALA A 21 -10.36 -31.44 15.68
N ILE A 22 -9.82 -32.36 14.87
CA ILE A 22 -8.78 -32.05 13.88
C ILE A 22 -9.30 -31.06 12.83
N VAL A 23 -10.49 -31.26 12.28
CA VAL A 23 -11.08 -30.37 11.27
C VAL A 23 -11.26 -28.95 11.85
N ILE A 24 -11.74 -28.82 13.06
CA ILE A 24 -11.89 -27.54 13.74
C ILE A 24 -10.51 -26.91 13.93
N PHE A 25 -9.52 -27.64 14.41
CA PHE A 25 -8.17 -27.16 14.63
C PHE A 25 -7.56 -26.62 13.32
N VAL A 26 -7.62 -27.40 12.24
CA VAL A 26 -7.09 -26.99 10.91
C VAL A 26 -7.82 -25.75 10.40
N SER A 27 -9.14 -25.65 10.59
CA SER A 27 -9.92 -24.49 10.18
C SER A 27 -9.49 -23.22 10.92
N ILE A 28 -9.31 -23.30 12.25
CA ILE A 28 -8.83 -22.19 13.08
C ILE A 28 -7.41 -21.80 12.66
N TRP A 29 -6.53 -22.79 12.46
CA TRP A 29 -5.15 -22.57 12.02
C TRP A 29 -5.08 -21.81 10.70
N ASN A 30 -5.82 -22.25 9.70
CA ASN A 30 -5.87 -21.57 8.39
C ASN A 30 -6.41 -20.14 8.49
N SER A 31 -7.44 -19.93 9.32
CA SER A 31 -7.98 -18.58 9.56
C SER A 31 -6.94 -17.67 10.23
N MET A 32 -6.20 -18.16 11.21
CA MET A 32 -5.14 -17.39 11.88
C MET A 32 -4.00 -17.03 10.91
N LEU A 33 -3.56 -17.99 10.09
CA LEU A 33 -2.52 -17.72 9.08
C LEU A 33 -2.95 -16.64 8.09
N THR A 34 -4.16 -16.73 7.56
CA THR A 34 -4.69 -15.73 6.62
C THR A 34 -4.72 -14.35 7.26
N SER A 35 -5.23 -14.24 8.49
CA SER A 35 -5.29 -12.98 9.22
C SER A 35 -3.90 -12.40 9.48
N TYR A 36 -2.93 -13.24 9.83
CA TYR A 36 -1.55 -12.82 10.07
C TYR A 36 -0.90 -12.22 8.81
N PHE A 37 -1.05 -12.89 7.67
CA PHE A 37 -0.49 -12.38 6.40
C PHE A 37 -1.18 -11.09 5.94
N GLU A 38 -2.48 -10.96 6.13
CA GLU A 38 -3.20 -9.73 5.83
C GLU A 38 -2.70 -8.57 6.69
N GLU A 39 -2.53 -8.78 7.99
CA GLU A 39 -2.02 -7.76 8.91
C GLU A 39 -0.59 -7.34 8.56
N GLN A 40 0.27 -8.28 8.21
CA GLN A 40 1.63 -7.98 7.78
C GLN A 40 1.64 -7.12 6.51
N ARG A 41 0.83 -7.46 5.52
CA ARG A 41 0.69 -6.67 4.29
C ARG A 41 0.17 -5.26 4.56
N ASP A 42 -0.75 -5.12 5.49
CA ASP A 42 -1.27 -3.82 5.90
C ASP A 42 -0.20 -2.94 6.55
N ARG A 43 0.63 -3.51 7.40
CA ARG A 43 1.77 -2.82 8.00
C ARG A 43 2.77 -2.37 6.94
N GLU A 44 3.08 -3.21 5.95
CA GLU A 44 3.97 -2.85 4.85
C GLU A 44 3.39 -1.70 4.00
N MET A 45 2.08 -1.72 3.70
CA MET A 45 1.41 -0.61 3.03
C MET A 45 1.50 0.68 3.84
N GLN A 46 1.33 0.60 5.16
CA GLN A 46 1.42 1.76 6.06
C GLN A 46 2.84 2.34 6.08
N VAL A 47 3.86 1.48 6.12
CA VAL A 47 5.27 1.88 6.05
C VAL A 47 5.57 2.55 4.71
N ALA A 48 5.13 1.95 3.59
CA ALA A 48 5.30 2.52 2.26
C ALA A 48 4.60 3.89 2.15
N LEU A 49 3.34 4.00 2.58
CA LEU A 49 2.58 5.24 2.58
C LEU A 49 3.28 6.36 3.36
N ASN A 50 3.74 6.08 4.57
CA ASN A 50 4.43 7.05 5.41
C ASN A 50 5.80 7.42 4.83
N GLY A 51 6.56 6.43 4.34
CA GLY A 51 7.85 6.65 3.69
C GLY A 51 7.73 7.56 2.47
N ILE A 52 6.83 7.24 1.56
CA ILE A 52 6.57 8.03 0.35
C ILE A 52 6.11 9.44 0.71
N SER A 53 5.11 9.56 1.59
CA SER A 53 4.57 10.86 1.98
C SER A 53 5.62 11.78 2.59
N ASN A 54 6.48 11.24 3.46
CA ASN A 54 7.55 12.00 4.08
C ASN A 54 8.66 12.34 3.08
N MET A 55 9.08 11.39 2.25
CA MET A 55 10.11 11.62 1.23
C MET A 55 9.70 12.74 0.27
N LEU A 56 8.46 12.75 -0.18
CA LEU A 56 7.96 13.76 -1.12
C LEU A 56 7.94 15.17 -0.52
N VAL A 57 7.61 15.32 0.76
CA VAL A 57 7.43 16.64 1.40
C VAL A 57 8.71 17.14 2.07
N LEU A 58 9.59 16.24 2.51
CA LEU A 58 10.79 16.62 3.27
C LEU A 58 12.08 16.57 2.44
N SER A 59 12.11 15.81 1.34
CA SER A 59 13.31 15.64 0.52
C SER A 59 13.21 16.33 -0.83
N PRO A 60 14.31 16.94 -1.29
CA PRO A 60 14.39 17.48 -2.65
C PRO A 60 14.56 16.39 -3.73
N GLY A 61 14.86 15.15 -3.33
CA GLY A 61 15.25 14.08 -4.24
C GLY A 61 16.77 14.02 -4.47
N SER A 62 17.20 13.05 -5.29
CA SER A 62 18.63 12.88 -5.62
C SER A 62 18.78 12.52 -7.13
N PRO A 63 19.51 13.35 -7.88
CA PRO A 63 20.07 14.65 -7.55
C PRO A 63 19.00 15.69 -7.16
N THR A 64 19.39 16.77 -6.49
CA THR A 64 18.43 17.79 -6.00
C THR A 64 17.64 18.50 -7.09
N ASN A 65 18.17 18.53 -8.30
CA ASN A 65 17.58 19.14 -9.52
C ASN A 65 17.17 18.08 -10.54
N TRP A 66 16.68 16.93 -10.05
CA TRP A 66 16.32 15.80 -10.89
C TRP A 66 15.30 16.15 -11.99
N GLU A 67 14.47 17.18 -11.79
CA GLU A 67 13.48 17.68 -12.74
C GLU A 67 14.07 18.31 -14.00
N ALA A 68 15.33 18.80 -13.91
CA ALA A 68 16.04 19.41 -15.04
C ALA A 68 16.92 18.41 -15.81
N GLY A 69 17.09 17.21 -15.29
CA GLY A 69 17.97 16.19 -15.86
C GLY A 69 17.26 15.14 -16.69
N VAL A 70 18.03 14.13 -17.16
CA VAL A 70 17.46 12.93 -17.72
C VAL A 70 16.83 12.12 -16.60
N LEU A 71 15.52 12.02 -16.62
CA LEU A 71 14.70 11.45 -15.53
C LEU A 71 15.04 9.99 -15.18
N GLY A 72 15.66 9.25 -16.12
CA GLY A 72 16.18 7.90 -15.86
C GLY A 72 17.31 7.85 -14.82
N ASN A 73 18.04 8.94 -14.63
CA ASN A 73 19.20 9.00 -13.73
C ASN A 73 18.85 9.44 -12.29
N ALA A 74 17.60 9.77 -12.03
CA ALA A 74 17.16 10.08 -10.67
C ALA A 74 17.13 8.82 -9.81
N ASN A 75 17.82 8.85 -8.67
CA ASN A 75 17.86 7.76 -7.70
C ASN A 75 16.72 7.85 -6.67
N ALA A 76 16.29 9.07 -6.36
CA ALA A 76 15.18 9.32 -5.46
C ALA A 76 14.39 10.57 -5.92
N PHE A 77 13.07 10.48 -5.81
CA PHE A 77 12.16 11.56 -6.19
C PHE A 77 11.60 12.23 -4.94
N GLY A 78 11.97 13.49 -4.75
CA GLY A 78 11.35 14.34 -3.74
C GLY A 78 10.76 15.57 -4.43
N LEU A 79 9.72 16.13 -3.83
CA LEU A 79 9.05 17.31 -4.37
C LEU A 79 9.46 18.59 -3.66
N ALA A 80 10.17 18.47 -2.54
CA ALA A 80 10.53 19.62 -1.73
C ALA A 80 11.63 20.47 -2.41
N SER A 81 11.47 21.78 -2.35
CA SER A 81 12.58 22.74 -2.51
C SER A 81 13.30 22.98 -1.17
N SER A 82 12.53 22.98 -0.09
CA SER A 82 12.97 22.94 1.31
C SER A 82 11.92 22.15 2.11
N PRO A 83 12.20 21.69 3.34
CA PRO A 83 11.24 20.90 4.11
C PRO A 83 9.86 21.55 4.18
N ASN A 84 8.82 20.82 3.80
CA ASN A 84 7.43 21.25 3.71
C ASN A 84 7.12 22.35 2.66
N VAL A 85 8.05 22.66 1.75
CA VAL A 85 7.82 23.58 0.63
C VAL A 85 7.97 22.81 -0.68
N ILE A 86 6.88 22.63 -1.40
CA ILE A 86 6.83 21.86 -2.66
C ILE A 86 7.25 22.76 -3.83
N SER A 87 8.10 22.23 -4.71
CA SER A 87 8.45 22.83 -5.98
C SER A 87 7.41 22.50 -7.04
N HIS A 88 6.85 23.55 -7.66
CA HIS A 88 5.96 23.41 -8.81
C HIS A 88 6.62 22.64 -9.96
N ALA A 89 7.87 22.99 -10.28
CA ALA A 89 8.62 22.38 -11.39
C ALA A 89 8.79 20.85 -11.18
N LYS A 90 9.10 20.44 -9.95
CA LYS A 90 9.26 19.01 -9.61
C LYS A 90 7.96 18.24 -9.74
N PHE A 91 6.84 18.80 -9.29
CA PHE A 91 5.58 18.10 -9.42
C PHE A 91 5.12 18.02 -10.88
N ALA A 92 5.31 19.07 -11.67
CA ALA A 92 5.03 19.07 -13.10
C ALA A 92 5.91 18.04 -13.85
N ALA A 93 7.19 17.97 -13.52
CA ALA A 93 8.10 16.95 -14.06
C ALA A 93 7.65 15.53 -13.70
N LEU A 94 7.24 15.29 -12.45
CA LEU A 94 6.72 13.99 -12.03
C LEU A 94 5.44 13.60 -12.79
N GLN A 95 4.54 14.56 -13.04
CA GLN A 95 3.32 14.32 -13.79
C GLN A 95 3.61 13.88 -15.23
N ASN A 96 4.62 14.47 -15.88
CA ASN A 96 5.04 14.09 -17.23
C ASN A 96 5.60 12.66 -17.29
N LEU A 97 6.02 12.08 -16.16
CA LEU A 97 6.51 10.71 -16.05
C LEU A 97 5.41 9.66 -15.86
N ASN A 98 4.16 10.06 -15.90
CA ASN A 98 3.04 9.12 -15.69
C ASN A 98 3.02 7.98 -16.74
N SER A 99 3.58 8.19 -17.93
CA SER A 99 3.80 7.16 -18.95
C SER A 99 4.78 6.05 -18.51
N SER A 100 5.68 6.36 -17.57
CA SER A 100 6.67 5.44 -17.01
C SER A 100 6.32 5.01 -15.57
N TYR A 101 5.02 4.96 -15.26
CA TYR A 101 4.49 4.73 -13.91
C TYR A 101 5.12 3.54 -13.18
N LEU A 102 5.31 2.39 -13.86
CA LEU A 102 5.82 1.17 -13.23
C LEU A 102 7.24 1.36 -12.66
N SER A 103 8.16 1.95 -13.44
CA SER A 103 9.51 2.22 -12.95
C SER A 103 9.54 3.33 -11.90
N MET A 104 8.62 4.27 -11.99
CA MET A 104 8.51 5.37 -11.04
C MET A 104 7.98 4.94 -9.69
N LYS A 105 6.98 4.06 -9.66
CA LYS A 105 6.43 3.56 -8.40
C LYS A 105 7.46 2.79 -7.56
N GLU A 106 8.36 2.04 -8.21
CA GLU A 106 9.46 1.36 -7.53
C GLU A 106 10.45 2.36 -6.92
N LYS A 107 10.87 3.36 -7.68
CA LYS A 107 11.79 4.41 -7.20
C LYS A 107 11.17 5.30 -6.12
N LEU A 108 9.84 5.43 -6.09
CA LEU A 108 9.11 6.11 -5.03
C LEU A 108 8.95 5.24 -3.77
N GLY A 109 9.34 3.97 -3.82
CA GLY A 109 9.25 3.05 -2.68
C GLY A 109 7.88 2.41 -2.49
N ALA A 110 6.99 2.46 -3.49
CA ALA A 110 5.70 1.78 -3.42
C ALA A 110 5.84 0.26 -3.58
N GLY A 111 6.93 -0.20 -4.21
CA GLY A 111 7.22 -1.63 -4.39
C GLY A 111 6.08 -2.35 -5.11
N ARG A 112 5.53 -3.38 -4.47
CA ARG A 112 4.41 -4.19 -5.00
C ARG A 112 3.04 -3.51 -4.94
N PHE A 113 2.93 -2.38 -4.26
CA PHE A 113 1.66 -1.65 -4.14
C PHE A 113 1.51 -0.68 -5.29
N ASP A 114 0.28 -0.33 -5.62
CA ASP A 114 -0.01 0.74 -6.53
C ASP A 114 -0.13 2.07 -5.78
N LEU A 115 0.17 3.14 -6.48
CA LEU A 115 0.31 4.47 -5.91
C LEU A 115 -0.52 5.47 -6.71
N PHE A 116 -1.22 6.33 -5.99
CA PHE A 116 -1.81 7.54 -6.53
C PHE A 116 -1.49 8.71 -5.61
N MET A 117 -1.17 9.85 -6.19
CA MET A 117 -0.97 11.08 -5.43
C MET A 117 -1.64 12.26 -6.10
N SER A 118 -2.10 13.19 -5.29
CA SER A 118 -2.66 14.44 -5.76
C SER A 118 -2.24 15.60 -4.86
N LEU A 119 -2.00 16.75 -5.46
CA LEU A 119 -1.75 17.99 -4.77
C LEU A 119 -2.97 18.90 -4.92
N ASN A 120 -3.56 19.26 -3.81
CA ASN A 120 -4.78 20.04 -3.77
C ASN A 120 -4.55 21.36 -3.02
N ASN A 121 -5.13 22.43 -3.51
CA ASN A 121 -5.37 23.65 -2.73
C ASN A 121 -6.77 23.62 -2.12
N SER A 122 -7.22 24.68 -1.48
CA SER A 122 -8.54 24.77 -0.84
C SER A 122 -9.74 24.56 -1.79
N THR A 123 -9.54 24.78 -3.08
CA THR A 123 -10.62 24.78 -4.09
C THR A 123 -10.48 23.69 -5.15
N ASN A 124 -9.25 23.37 -5.56
CA ASN A 124 -9.02 22.52 -6.73
C ASN A 124 -7.89 21.51 -6.52
N THR A 125 -7.93 20.45 -7.31
CA THR A 125 -6.77 19.56 -7.50
C THR A 125 -5.84 20.18 -8.55
N LEU A 126 -4.63 20.51 -8.13
CA LEU A 126 -3.61 21.13 -8.99
C LEU A 126 -2.91 20.10 -9.86
N TYR A 127 -2.55 18.95 -9.26
CA TYR A 127 -1.76 17.92 -9.92
C TYR A 127 -2.20 16.53 -9.51
N ARG A 128 -1.99 15.55 -10.41
CA ARG A 128 -2.23 14.13 -10.16
C ARG A 128 -1.11 13.30 -10.76
N PHE A 129 -0.77 12.20 -10.10
CA PHE A 129 0.18 11.21 -10.60
C PHE A 129 -0.22 9.81 -10.13
N GLY A 130 -0.03 8.82 -11.00
CA GLY A 130 -0.24 7.41 -10.70
C GLY A 130 -1.65 6.91 -10.99
N LEU A 131 -1.91 5.67 -10.55
CA LEU A 131 -3.16 4.96 -10.76
C LEU A 131 -4.05 5.06 -9.52
N MET A 132 -5.25 5.58 -9.69
CA MET A 132 -6.24 5.69 -8.61
C MET A 132 -6.87 4.32 -8.35
N GLY A 133 -6.87 3.89 -7.09
CA GLY A 133 -7.59 2.68 -6.69
C GLY A 133 -9.10 2.91 -6.68
N ASP A 134 -9.86 1.92 -7.17
CA ASP A 134 -11.31 1.98 -7.12
C ASP A 134 -11.80 1.70 -5.70
N SER A 135 -12.37 2.72 -5.06
CA SER A 135 -12.92 2.60 -3.70
C SER A 135 -14.25 1.85 -3.63
N ASN A 136 -14.89 1.60 -4.77
CA ASN A 136 -16.15 0.85 -4.86
C ASN A 136 -15.90 -0.65 -5.02
N ASP A 137 -14.67 -1.04 -5.37
CA ASP A 137 -14.30 -2.45 -5.45
C ASP A 137 -13.88 -2.98 -4.07
N SER A 138 -14.69 -3.87 -3.51
CA SER A 138 -14.42 -4.50 -2.20
C SER A 138 -13.17 -5.39 -2.19
N SER A 139 -12.65 -5.76 -3.38
CA SER A 139 -11.40 -6.49 -3.53
C SER A 139 -10.17 -5.60 -3.40
N VAL A 140 -10.34 -4.27 -3.43
CA VAL A 140 -9.25 -3.29 -3.34
C VAL A 140 -9.14 -2.78 -1.91
N LYS A 141 -7.93 -2.82 -1.36
CA LYS A 141 -7.61 -2.15 -0.10
C LYS A 141 -6.80 -0.90 -0.37
N ILE A 142 -7.28 0.23 0.14
CA ILE A 142 -6.66 1.55 -0.06
C ILE A 142 -6.28 2.14 1.30
N LEU A 143 -5.03 2.54 1.46
CA LEU A 143 -4.57 3.40 2.55
C LEU A 143 -4.34 4.81 2.02
N ARG A 144 -4.75 5.80 2.78
CA ARG A 144 -4.64 7.21 2.42
C ARG A 144 -3.88 7.97 3.50
N GLY A 145 -2.98 8.85 3.07
CA GLY A 145 -2.25 9.76 3.94
C GLY A 145 -2.26 11.15 3.34
N SER A 146 -2.31 12.16 4.18
CA SER A 146 -2.26 13.56 3.78
C SER A 146 -1.14 14.28 4.49
N ARG A 147 -0.46 15.20 3.79
CA ARG A 147 0.56 16.08 4.35
C ARG A 147 0.27 17.51 3.92
N LEU A 148 0.39 18.42 4.87
CA LEU A 148 0.34 19.85 4.58
C LEU A 148 1.72 20.33 4.12
N ALA A 149 1.73 21.17 3.11
CA ALA A 149 2.92 21.79 2.57
C ALA A 149 2.60 23.20 2.05
N LEU A 150 3.63 23.93 1.68
CA LEU A 150 3.51 25.22 1.01
C LEU A 150 3.85 25.08 -0.47
N LEU A 151 3.10 25.74 -1.32
CA LEU A 151 3.39 25.91 -2.73
C LEU A 151 3.19 27.39 -3.07
N ASN A 152 4.26 28.09 -3.43
CA ASN A 152 4.20 29.53 -3.71
C ASN A 152 3.49 30.30 -2.59
N ASP A 153 3.93 30.11 -1.34
CA ASP A 153 3.38 30.71 -0.10
C ASP A 153 1.92 30.38 0.22
N SER A 154 1.30 29.50 -0.55
CA SER A 154 -0.07 29.03 -0.30
C SER A 154 -0.06 27.64 0.31
N VAL A 155 -0.94 27.40 1.28
CA VAL A 155 -1.11 26.07 1.89
C VAL A 155 -1.75 25.11 0.90
N VAL A 156 -1.10 23.98 0.70
CA VAL A 156 -1.57 22.88 -0.15
C VAL A 156 -1.56 21.58 0.63
N THR A 157 -2.39 20.64 0.21
CA THR A 157 -2.45 19.30 0.77
C THR A 157 -1.96 18.29 -0.26
N LEU A 158 -0.87 17.59 0.07
CA LEU A 158 -0.43 16.42 -0.67
C LEU A 158 -1.18 15.21 -0.13
N ASN A 159 -2.02 14.62 -0.97
CA ASN A 159 -2.70 13.36 -0.68
C ASN A 159 -1.96 12.23 -1.40
N VAL A 160 -1.63 11.19 -0.64
CA VAL A 160 -1.00 9.98 -1.15
C VAL A 160 -1.92 8.80 -0.85
N GLN A 161 -2.15 7.96 -1.84
CA GLN A 161 -2.90 6.72 -1.70
C GLN A 161 -2.00 5.58 -2.13
N VAL A 162 -1.89 4.58 -1.29
CA VAL A 162 -1.25 3.30 -1.61
C VAL A 162 -2.32 2.24 -1.57
N TRP A 163 -2.41 1.40 -2.60
CA TRP A 163 -3.46 0.41 -2.70
C TRP A 163 -3.00 -0.90 -3.30
N ARG A 164 -3.76 -1.95 -3.04
CA ARG A 164 -3.58 -3.29 -3.58
C ARG A 164 -4.92 -3.97 -3.83
N THR A 165 -4.93 -4.89 -4.77
CA THR A 165 -6.04 -5.83 -4.93
C THR A 165 -5.84 -7.01 -3.98
N LYS A 166 -6.86 -7.37 -3.19
CA LYS A 166 -6.84 -8.55 -2.33
C LYS A 166 -6.70 -9.80 -3.20
N GLY A 167 -5.86 -10.75 -2.79
CA GLY A 167 -5.67 -12.02 -3.51
C GLY A 167 -4.75 -11.96 -4.73
N ARG A 168 -4.22 -10.81 -5.13
CA ARG A 168 -3.17 -10.71 -6.13
C ARG A 168 -1.82 -10.94 -5.44
N GLU A 169 -1.37 -12.18 -5.49
CA GLU A 169 0.02 -12.50 -5.16
C GLU A 169 0.88 -12.08 -6.36
N ALA A 170 1.90 -11.25 -6.09
CA ALA A 170 2.89 -10.86 -7.08
C ALA A 170 3.97 -11.95 -7.18
#